data_b7a5a55ef6007a6f07062b3aa4cfccf2
#
_entry.id   b7a5a55ef6007a6f07062b3aa4cfccf2
#
_cell.length_a   1.000
_cell.length_b   1.000
_cell.length_c   1.000
_cell.angle_alpha   90.00
_cell.angle_beta   90.00
_cell.angle_gamma   90.00
#
_symmetry.space_group_name_H-M   'P 1'
#
loop_
_entity.id
_entity.type
_entity.pdbx_description
1 polymer ?
#
loop_
_entity_poly.entity_id
_entity_poly.type
_entity_poly.pdbx_seq_one_letter_code
_entity_poly.pdbx_strand_id
1 'polypeptide(L)'
;MYRLCLSPQRLLLALLLLAALAGVARTAHALEVTDVLGRKVEVDHSPQRIVLGEGRLFFALALLDRDNPFQRVVGWQNDMRLLDPHTYEVYAKQYPQLAKLPLIGQASEQSVSAEQILALKPDLAIFSIAGEGPTQHSPVADLLEKAGIPVLFIDFRVHPIRNTRVSMQALGTLLGREQQAQAYLSLYERHLARINERVATLAADQRPKVFLELLPGVWQAPGHTTGKSGLGSVIEAVGGHNIGADVVPGALGDVSVEYVLQADPDVYIATGNRAPGVLLGAGVSLETARQSLAKITARPEFAPLRPIQAGQAHGLWHDFYNSPFNILAIEAMAKWVHPEHFKDIDPQATMGEINQMLKVGLDGQYWVNAK
;
A
#
# COMPACT_ATOMS: atom_id res chain seq x y z
N MET A 1 -60.32 -42.83 19.29
CA MET A 1 -59.47 -42.67 18.10
C MET A 1 -60.06 -41.60 17.23
N TYR A 2 -59.57 -40.36 17.29
CA TYR A 2 -59.96 -39.23 16.41
C TYR A 2 -59.06 -39.21 15.20
N ARG A 3 -59.59 -39.51 14.01
CA ARG A 3 -58.93 -39.32 12.74
C ARG A 3 -59.12 -37.84 12.36
N LEU A 4 -58.08 -37.04 12.40
CA LEU A 4 -58.07 -35.70 11.82
C LEU A 4 -57.93 -35.84 10.29
N CYS A 5 -59.08 -35.77 9.60
CA CYS A 5 -59.12 -35.60 8.15
C CYS A 5 -58.84 -34.12 7.79
N LEU A 6 -57.63 -33.80 7.42
CA LEU A 6 -57.33 -32.52 6.82
C LEU A 6 -58.05 -32.39 5.47
N SER A 7 -58.81 -31.32 5.27
CA SER A 7 -59.50 -31.07 4.02
C SER A 7 -58.48 -30.87 2.87
N PRO A 8 -58.78 -31.32 1.64
CA PRO A 8 -57.87 -31.23 0.51
C PRO A 8 -57.41 -29.78 0.21
N GLN A 9 -58.22 -28.79 0.59
CA GLN A 9 -57.85 -27.35 0.49
C GLN A 9 -56.77 -26.92 1.45
N ARG A 10 -56.69 -27.49 2.69
CA ARG A 10 -55.64 -27.21 3.63
C ARG A 10 -54.34 -27.89 3.27
N LEU A 11 -54.42 -29.05 2.61
CA LEU A 11 -53.21 -29.74 2.09
C LEU A 11 -52.62 -28.99 0.90
N LEU A 12 -53.47 -28.44 0.03
CA LEU A 12 -53.04 -27.62 -1.13
C LEU A 12 -52.41 -26.30 -0.67
N LEU A 13 -52.95 -25.66 0.35
CA LEU A 13 -52.40 -24.43 0.93
C LEU A 13 -51.05 -24.67 1.62
N ALA A 14 -50.92 -25.81 2.32
CA ALA A 14 -49.61 -26.17 2.94
C ALA A 14 -48.54 -26.51 1.90
N LEU A 15 -48.90 -27.17 0.79
CA LEU A 15 -48.01 -27.44 -0.35
C LEU A 15 -47.58 -26.16 -1.06
N LEU A 16 -48.49 -25.20 -1.25
CA LEU A 16 -48.16 -23.89 -1.85
C LEU A 16 -47.27 -23.04 -0.93
N LEU A 17 -47.47 -23.09 0.38
CA LEU A 17 -46.58 -22.45 1.37
C LEU A 17 -45.20 -23.09 1.41
N LEU A 18 -45.11 -24.43 1.33
CA LEU A 18 -43.81 -25.12 1.23
C LEU A 18 -43.11 -24.81 -0.10
N ALA A 19 -43.82 -24.72 -1.21
CA ALA A 19 -43.25 -24.35 -2.50
C ALA A 19 -42.78 -22.88 -2.53
N ALA A 20 -43.50 -21.98 -1.85
CA ALA A 20 -43.10 -20.57 -1.69
C ALA A 20 -41.85 -20.41 -0.80
N LEU A 21 -41.69 -21.26 0.23
CA LEU A 21 -40.48 -21.26 1.06
C LEU A 21 -39.27 -21.90 0.34
N ALA A 22 -39.48 -22.86 -0.55
CA ALA A 22 -38.41 -23.46 -1.35
C ALA A 22 -37.88 -22.55 -2.49
N GLY A 23 -38.67 -21.51 -2.86
CA GLY A 23 -38.32 -20.58 -3.97
C GLY A 23 -37.36 -19.45 -3.60
N VAL A 24 -36.91 -19.33 -2.33
CA VAL A 24 -35.98 -18.29 -1.88
C VAL A 24 -34.63 -18.91 -1.47
N ALA A 25 -34.19 -19.95 -2.17
CA ALA A 25 -32.76 -20.26 -2.18
C ALA A 25 -32.11 -19.11 -2.99
N ARG A 26 -31.69 -18.03 -2.28
CA ARG A 26 -30.70 -17.12 -2.81
C ARG A 26 -29.51 -17.98 -3.20
N THR A 27 -29.30 -18.18 -4.50
CA THR A 27 -28.02 -18.64 -4.98
C THR A 27 -27.02 -17.59 -4.51
N ALA A 28 -26.27 -17.89 -3.46
CA ALA A 28 -25.12 -17.11 -3.10
C ALA A 28 -24.21 -17.20 -4.33
N HIS A 29 -24.19 -16.15 -5.15
CA HIS A 29 -23.21 -16.07 -6.22
C HIS A 29 -21.86 -15.89 -5.54
N ALA A 30 -20.98 -16.86 -5.74
CA ALA A 30 -19.58 -16.71 -5.36
C ALA A 30 -19.04 -15.40 -5.96
N LEU A 31 -18.33 -14.62 -5.16
CA LEU A 31 -17.66 -13.43 -5.64
C LEU A 31 -16.36 -13.84 -6.30
N GLU A 32 -16.17 -13.50 -7.57
CA GLU A 32 -14.93 -13.76 -8.32
C GLU A 32 -14.23 -12.45 -8.64
N VAL A 33 -12.92 -12.39 -8.43
CA VAL A 33 -12.06 -11.29 -8.86
C VAL A 33 -10.81 -11.82 -9.53
N THR A 34 -10.14 -10.96 -10.30
CA THR A 34 -8.79 -11.25 -10.81
C THR A 34 -7.78 -10.46 -9.99
N ASP A 35 -6.79 -11.14 -9.42
CA ASP A 35 -5.74 -10.51 -8.63
C ASP A 35 -4.62 -9.89 -9.50
N VAL A 36 -3.62 -9.29 -8.86
CA VAL A 36 -2.51 -8.62 -9.56
C VAL A 36 -1.58 -9.59 -10.33
N LEU A 37 -1.68 -10.88 -10.07
CA LEU A 37 -0.98 -11.96 -10.78
C LEU A 37 -1.80 -12.52 -11.95
N GLY A 38 -3.02 -12.02 -12.17
CA GLY A 38 -3.94 -12.51 -13.19
C GLY A 38 -4.67 -13.80 -12.79
N ARG A 39 -4.63 -14.21 -11.52
CA ARG A 39 -5.32 -15.40 -11.02
C ARG A 39 -6.77 -15.05 -10.67
N LYS A 40 -7.67 -16.00 -10.89
CA LYS A 40 -9.03 -15.91 -10.39
C LYS A 40 -9.07 -16.30 -8.93
N VAL A 41 -9.68 -15.47 -8.11
CA VAL A 41 -9.90 -15.70 -6.68
C VAL A 41 -11.40 -15.68 -6.43
N GLU A 42 -11.92 -16.78 -5.92
CA GLU A 42 -13.34 -16.97 -5.64
C GLU A 42 -13.56 -17.09 -4.13
N VAL A 43 -14.62 -16.44 -3.64
CA VAL A 43 -15.09 -16.57 -2.26
C VAL A 43 -16.60 -16.75 -2.26
N ASP A 44 -17.11 -17.61 -1.39
CA ASP A 44 -18.55 -17.94 -1.33
C ASP A 44 -19.41 -16.75 -0.83
N HIS A 45 -18.81 -15.84 -0.08
CA HIS A 45 -19.45 -14.64 0.49
C HIS A 45 -18.42 -13.55 0.74
N SER A 46 -18.87 -12.33 1.01
CA SER A 46 -17.97 -11.24 1.41
C SER A 46 -17.18 -11.64 2.67
N PRO A 47 -15.83 -11.66 2.62
CA PRO A 47 -15.00 -12.14 3.71
C PRO A 47 -15.22 -11.37 5.02
N GLN A 48 -15.28 -12.11 6.13
CA GLN A 48 -15.45 -11.57 7.48
C GLN A 48 -14.27 -11.88 8.40
N ARG A 49 -13.37 -12.77 7.96
CA ARG A 49 -12.22 -13.24 8.74
C ARG A 49 -10.96 -13.18 7.89
N ILE A 50 -10.37 -11.99 7.85
CA ILE A 50 -9.23 -11.71 6.97
C ILE A 50 -7.92 -11.81 7.74
N VAL A 51 -6.94 -12.47 7.13
CA VAL A 51 -5.53 -12.42 7.56
C VAL A 51 -4.75 -11.51 6.61
N LEU A 52 -3.96 -10.57 7.18
CA LEU A 52 -3.05 -9.72 6.44
C LEU A 52 -1.63 -10.28 6.52
N GLY A 53 -1.06 -10.65 5.38
CA GLY A 53 0.32 -11.15 5.27
C GLY A 53 1.37 -10.10 5.67
N GLU A 54 1.09 -8.83 5.41
CA GLU A 54 1.78 -7.68 5.98
C GLU A 54 0.77 -6.78 6.69
N GLY A 55 1.10 -6.29 7.87
CA GLY A 55 0.23 -5.41 8.65
C GLY A 55 -0.09 -4.12 7.91
N ARG A 56 0.88 -3.56 7.18
CA ARG A 56 0.72 -2.31 6.42
C ARG A 56 -0.30 -2.38 5.28
N LEU A 57 -0.71 -3.59 4.83
CA LEU A 57 -1.80 -3.74 3.86
C LEU A 57 -3.16 -3.22 4.38
N PHE A 58 -3.28 -2.98 5.69
CA PHE A 58 -4.48 -2.37 6.29
C PHE A 58 -4.81 -0.99 5.71
N PHE A 59 -3.85 -0.26 5.13
CA PHE A 59 -4.12 1.06 4.52
C PHE A 59 -5.19 0.97 3.42
N ALA A 60 -5.25 -0.12 2.67
CA ALA A 60 -6.32 -0.35 1.70
C ALA A 60 -7.67 -0.54 2.41
N LEU A 61 -7.70 -1.29 3.51
CA LEU A 61 -8.91 -1.47 4.31
C LEU A 61 -9.36 -0.18 4.98
N ALA A 62 -8.44 0.74 5.33
CA ALA A 62 -8.78 2.03 5.90
C ALA A 62 -9.58 2.93 4.93
N LEU A 63 -9.38 2.78 3.63
CA LEU A 63 -10.18 3.45 2.59
C LEU A 63 -11.53 2.75 2.37
N LEU A 64 -11.58 1.43 2.49
CA LEU A 64 -12.77 0.62 2.15
C LEU A 64 -13.71 0.46 3.36
N ASP A 65 -13.19 0.06 4.51
CA ASP A 65 -13.92 -0.12 5.77
C ASP A 65 -13.61 1.06 6.72
N ARG A 66 -13.91 2.27 6.26
CA ARG A 66 -13.54 3.56 6.86
C ARG A 66 -13.71 3.63 8.38
N ASP A 67 -14.86 3.18 8.90
CA ASP A 67 -15.18 3.35 10.32
C ASP A 67 -14.35 2.43 11.22
N ASN A 68 -14.02 1.23 10.73
CA ASN A 68 -13.16 0.29 11.43
C ASN A 68 -12.42 -0.63 10.45
N PRO A 69 -11.23 -0.28 10.01
CA PRO A 69 -10.44 -1.08 9.05
C PRO A 69 -10.02 -2.45 9.58
N PHE A 70 -10.12 -2.66 10.89
CA PHE A 70 -9.74 -3.91 11.55
C PHE A 70 -10.94 -4.81 11.89
N GLN A 71 -12.17 -4.43 11.52
CA GLN A 71 -13.37 -5.18 11.90
C GLN A 71 -13.40 -6.60 11.37
N ARG A 72 -12.75 -6.86 10.24
CA ARG A 72 -12.65 -8.17 9.59
C ARG A 72 -11.30 -8.86 9.83
N VAL A 73 -10.32 -8.14 10.39
CA VAL A 73 -8.96 -8.66 10.56
C VAL A 73 -8.89 -9.57 11.78
N VAL A 74 -8.57 -10.84 11.56
CA VAL A 74 -8.43 -11.84 12.62
C VAL A 74 -6.99 -12.17 12.94
N GLY A 75 -6.04 -11.73 12.09
CA GLY A 75 -4.61 -11.88 12.30
C GLY A 75 -3.81 -11.05 11.30
N TRP A 76 -2.63 -10.62 11.68
CA TRP A 76 -1.76 -9.82 10.86
C TRP A 76 -0.29 -9.97 11.24
N GLN A 77 0.62 -9.58 10.35
CA GLN A 77 2.04 -9.51 10.64
C GLN A 77 2.36 -8.24 11.47
N ASN A 78 3.38 -8.31 12.30
CA ASN A 78 3.79 -7.24 13.23
C ASN A 78 4.62 -6.12 12.56
N ASP A 79 4.79 -6.17 11.24
CA ASP A 79 5.67 -5.27 10.47
C ASP A 79 5.29 -3.80 10.64
N MET A 80 4.02 -3.45 10.68
CA MET A 80 3.60 -2.06 10.90
C MET A 80 4.11 -1.52 12.23
N ARG A 81 3.99 -2.29 13.32
CA ARG A 81 4.45 -1.85 14.64
C ARG A 81 5.97 -1.70 14.71
N LEU A 82 6.70 -2.55 13.97
CA LEU A 82 8.16 -2.58 13.97
C LEU A 82 8.77 -1.58 12.99
N LEU A 83 8.13 -1.37 11.83
CA LEU A 83 8.71 -0.61 10.73
C LEU A 83 8.11 0.81 10.60
N ASP A 84 6.86 1.02 11.04
CA ASP A 84 6.23 2.35 11.11
C ASP A 84 5.50 2.54 12.45
N PRO A 85 6.25 2.64 13.57
CA PRO A 85 5.69 2.73 14.92
C PRO A 85 4.80 3.96 15.12
N HIS A 86 5.10 5.09 14.48
CA HIS A 86 4.29 6.31 14.61
C HIS A 86 2.88 6.12 14.07
N THR A 87 2.75 5.56 12.87
CA THR A 87 1.44 5.25 12.31
C THR A 87 0.71 4.19 13.14
N TYR A 88 1.44 3.15 13.61
CA TYR A 88 0.85 2.16 14.52
C TYR A 88 0.25 2.80 15.77
N GLU A 89 0.96 3.70 16.44
CA GLU A 89 0.50 4.38 17.66
C GLU A 89 -0.76 5.21 17.43
N VAL A 90 -0.83 5.95 16.31
CA VAL A 90 -2.02 6.73 15.94
C VAL A 90 -3.24 5.83 15.76
N TYR A 91 -3.07 4.72 15.04
CA TYR A 91 -4.18 3.78 14.84
C TYR A 91 -4.53 2.99 16.10
N ALA A 92 -3.56 2.59 16.92
CA ALA A 92 -3.80 1.90 18.19
C ALA A 92 -4.54 2.77 19.20
N LYS A 93 -4.33 4.08 19.18
CA LYS A 93 -5.09 5.04 19.99
C LYS A 93 -6.56 5.10 19.56
N GLN A 94 -6.82 5.12 18.26
CA GLN A 94 -8.18 5.15 17.71
C GLN A 94 -8.88 3.79 17.81
N TYR A 95 -8.14 2.69 17.66
CA TYR A 95 -8.63 1.32 17.65
C TYR A 95 -7.86 0.46 18.66
N PRO A 96 -8.20 0.54 19.99
CA PRO A 96 -7.46 -0.18 21.04
C PRO A 96 -7.41 -1.71 20.86
N GLN A 97 -8.38 -2.29 20.12
CA GLN A 97 -8.37 -3.71 19.77
C GLN A 97 -7.17 -4.12 18.92
N LEU A 98 -6.52 -3.18 18.22
CA LEU A 98 -5.35 -3.43 17.39
C LEU A 98 -4.21 -4.09 18.18
N ALA A 99 -4.02 -3.67 19.43
CA ALA A 99 -3.01 -4.25 20.32
C ALA A 99 -3.28 -5.73 20.70
N LYS A 100 -4.52 -6.20 20.49
CA LYS A 100 -4.96 -7.56 20.81
C LYS A 100 -5.11 -8.46 19.59
N LEU A 101 -4.91 -7.93 18.38
CA LEU A 101 -4.98 -8.74 17.17
C LEU A 101 -3.87 -9.80 17.20
N PRO A 102 -4.22 -11.07 16.92
CA PRO A 102 -3.24 -12.15 16.82
C PRO A 102 -2.15 -11.83 15.80
N LEU A 103 -0.91 -12.06 16.19
CA LEU A 103 0.23 -11.94 15.29
C LEU A 103 0.48 -13.28 14.58
N ILE A 104 0.64 -13.24 13.26
CA ILE A 104 0.99 -14.40 12.44
C ILE A 104 2.48 -14.46 12.13
N GLY A 105 3.22 -13.43 12.45
CA GLY A 105 4.66 -13.27 12.22
C GLY A 105 5.15 -11.90 12.67
N GLN A 106 6.44 -11.66 12.48
CA GLN A 106 7.08 -10.38 12.83
C GLN A 106 7.19 -9.46 11.60
N ALA A 107 8.39 -9.18 11.09
CA ALA A 107 8.63 -8.34 9.93
C ALA A 107 9.55 -9.04 8.92
N SER A 108 9.31 -10.33 8.68
CA SER A 108 9.96 -11.10 7.62
C SER A 108 9.05 -12.25 7.21
N GLU A 109 9.15 -12.68 5.95
CA GLU A 109 8.38 -13.82 5.42
C GLU A 109 8.63 -15.10 6.23
N GLN A 110 9.88 -15.36 6.63
CA GLN A 110 10.28 -16.55 7.38
C GLN A 110 9.67 -16.60 8.79
N SER A 111 9.19 -15.46 9.31
CA SER A 111 8.55 -15.40 10.62
C SER A 111 7.07 -15.79 10.58
N VAL A 112 6.48 -15.91 9.39
CA VAL A 112 5.04 -16.16 9.25
C VAL A 112 4.72 -17.64 9.44
N SER A 113 3.78 -17.93 10.34
CA SER A 113 3.35 -19.29 10.66
C SER A 113 2.02 -19.64 9.97
N ALA A 114 2.07 -20.58 9.03
CA ALA A 114 0.87 -21.14 8.40
C ALA A 114 -0.06 -21.79 9.42
N GLU A 115 0.47 -22.46 10.44
CA GLU A 115 -0.32 -23.10 11.51
C GLU A 115 -1.12 -22.07 12.31
N GLN A 116 -0.49 -20.93 12.66
CA GLN A 116 -1.19 -19.85 13.34
C GLN A 116 -2.30 -19.28 12.47
N ILE A 117 -2.06 -19.10 11.17
CA ILE A 117 -3.09 -18.62 10.23
C ILE A 117 -4.25 -19.62 10.18
N LEU A 118 -3.97 -20.90 10.00
CA LEU A 118 -5.01 -21.95 9.95
C LEU A 118 -5.85 -22.02 11.24
N ALA A 119 -5.22 -21.84 12.40
CA ALA A 119 -5.90 -21.82 13.70
C ALA A 119 -6.88 -20.63 13.82
N LEU A 120 -6.62 -19.53 13.13
CA LEU A 120 -7.52 -18.38 13.08
C LEU A 120 -8.74 -18.60 12.17
N LYS A 121 -8.76 -19.65 11.36
CA LYS A 121 -9.84 -20.00 10.43
C LYS A 121 -10.28 -18.80 9.59
N PRO A 122 -9.38 -18.17 8.82
CA PRO A 122 -9.74 -17.07 7.93
C PRO A 122 -10.57 -17.58 6.76
N ASP A 123 -11.39 -16.69 6.20
CA ASP A 123 -12.12 -16.91 4.94
C ASP A 123 -11.46 -16.18 3.76
N LEU A 124 -10.40 -15.39 4.04
CA LEU A 124 -9.53 -14.78 3.03
C LEU A 124 -8.15 -14.49 3.64
N ALA A 125 -7.08 -14.79 2.92
CA ALA A 125 -5.75 -14.25 3.19
C ALA A 125 -5.39 -13.19 2.12
N ILE A 126 -4.89 -12.03 2.54
CA ILE A 126 -4.43 -10.95 1.66
C ILE A 126 -2.92 -10.84 1.80
N PHE A 127 -2.22 -11.07 0.70
CA PHE A 127 -0.76 -11.06 0.62
C PHE A 127 -0.29 -10.05 -0.43
N SER A 128 0.97 -9.61 -0.29
CA SER A 128 1.65 -8.80 -1.30
C SER A 128 2.47 -9.68 -2.23
N ILE A 129 2.76 -9.20 -3.45
CA ILE A 129 3.65 -9.93 -4.39
C ILE A 129 5.13 -9.77 -4.07
N ALA A 130 5.48 -8.89 -3.16
CA ALA A 130 6.83 -8.69 -2.61
C ALA A 130 6.74 -7.99 -1.26
N GLY A 131 7.67 -8.26 -0.35
CA GLY A 131 7.76 -7.57 0.93
C GLY A 131 8.21 -8.45 2.08
N GLU A 132 7.79 -8.08 3.28
CA GLU A 132 8.12 -8.77 4.53
C GLU A 132 7.16 -9.92 4.86
N GLY A 133 6.04 -10.02 4.15
CA GLY A 133 5.05 -11.09 4.30
C GLY A 133 5.15 -12.17 3.24
N PRO A 134 4.25 -13.18 3.28
CA PRO A 134 4.18 -14.22 2.28
C PRO A 134 3.92 -13.67 0.88
N THR A 135 4.67 -14.16 -0.10
CA THR A 135 4.53 -13.83 -1.52
C THR A 135 3.94 -15.03 -2.29
N GLN A 136 3.78 -14.87 -3.62
CA GLN A 136 3.33 -15.96 -4.50
C GLN A 136 4.29 -17.17 -4.55
N HIS A 137 5.50 -17.01 -4.06
CA HIS A 137 6.49 -18.10 -3.97
C HIS A 137 6.60 -18.69 -2.56
N SER A 138 5.79 -18.19 -1.64
CA SER A 138 5.80 -18.64 -0.26
C SER A 138 5.09 -19.99 -0.10
N PRO A 139 5.69 -20.97 0.58
CA PRO A 139 4.99 -22.20 0.97
C PRO A 139 3.72 -21.94 1.79
N VAL A 140 3.63 -20.79 2.47
CA VAL A 140 2.45 -20.42 3.26
C VAL A 140 1.24 -20.23 2.36
N ALA A 141 1.39 -19.53 1.22
CA ALA A 141 0.30 -19.33 0.26
C ALA A 141 -0.24 -20.68 -0.25
N ASP A 142 0.65 -21.57 -0.70
CA ASP A 142 0.30 -22.91 -1.17
C ASP A 142 -0.44 -23.76 -0.11
N LEU A 143 -0.01 -23.67 1.15
CA LEU A 143 -0.63 -24.41 2.25
C LEU A 143 -2.04 -23.91 2.54
N LEU A 144 -2.27 -22.61 2.50
CA LEU A 144 -3.60 -22.02 2.71
C LEU A 144 -4.56 -22.40 1.59
N GLU A 145 -4.14 -22.33 0.32
CA GLU A 145 -4.95 -22.72 -0.82
C GLU A 145 -5.31 -24.23 -0.77
N LYS A 146 -4.36 -25.09 -0.41
CA LYS A 146 -4.62 -26.53 -0.19
C LYS A 146 -5.61 -26.79 0.97
N ALA A 147 -5.65 -25.89 1.95
CA ALA A 147 -6.61 -25.95 3.06
C ALA A 147 -7.97 -25.33 2.70
N GLY A 148 -8.17 -24.87 1.46
CA GLY A 148 -9.41 -24.25 1.00
C GLY A 148 -9.58 -22.79 1.43
N ILE A 149 -8.50 -22.13 1.84
CA ILE A 149 -8.51 -20.70 2.19
C ILE A 149 -8.07 -19.90 0.95
N PRO A 150 -8.94 -19.06 0.38
CA PRO A 150 -8.57 -18.19 -0.76
C PRO A 150 -7.43 -17.24 -0.40
N VAL A 151 -6.48 -17.07 -1.32
CA VAL A 151 -5.37 -16.13 -1.20
C VAL A 151 -5.48 -15.08 -2.30
N LEU A 152 -5.66 -13.82 -1.91
CA LEU A 152 -5.68 -12.66 -2.80
C LEU A 152 -4.30 -11.97 -2.77
N PHE A 153 -3.64 -11.86 -3.92
CA PHE A 153 -2.44 -11.04 -4.04
C PHE A 153 -2.79 -9.63 -4.49
N ILE A 154 -2.31 -8.64 -3.73
CA ILE A 154 -2.40 -7.21 -4.06
C ILE A 154 -0.99 -6.62 -4.17
N ASP A 155 -0.88 -5.44 -4.79
CA ASP A 155 0.40 -4.79 -4.98
C ASP A 155 0.28 -3.27 -5.00
N PHE A 156 0.99 -2.64 -4.09
CA PHE A 156 1.25 -1.21 -4.08
C PHE A 156 2.76 -0.92 -4.19
N ARG A 157 3.59 -1.98 -4.27
CA ARG A 157 5.03 -1.95 -4.10
C ARG A 157 5.80 -2.11 -5.40
N VAL A 158 5.55 -3.20 -6.13
CA VAL A 158 6.36 -3.56 -7.32
C VAL A 158 5.96 -2.74 -8.53
N HIS A 159 4.66 -2.66 -8.78
CA HIS A 159 4.09 -1.90 -9.88
C HIS A 159 2.99 -0.94 -9.38
N PRO A 160 3.33 0.02 -8.50
CA PRO A 160 2.35 0.81 -7.76
C PRO A 160 1.34 1.51 -8.67
N ILE A 161 1.80 2.12 -9.77
CA ILE A 161 0.94 2.87 -10.68
C ILE A 161 -0.10 1.97 -11.35
N ARG A 162 0.31 0.79 -11.84
CA ARG A 162 -0.60 -0.13 -12.52
C ARG A 162 -1.48 -0.91 -11.55
N ASN A 163 -0.88 -1.43 -10.48
CA ASN A 163 -1.51 -2.44 -9.64
C ASN A 163 -2.35 -1.86 -8.50
N THR A 164 -2.19 -0.57 -8.15
CA THR A 164 -3.09 0.11 -7.19
C THR A 164 -4.54 -0.01 -7.62
N ARG A 165 -4.84 0.22 -8.92
CA ARG A 165 -6.20 0.06 -9.45
C ARG A 165 -6.72 -1.36 -9.30
N VAL A 166 -5.95 -2.36 -9.76
CA VAL A 166 -6.35 -3.78 -9.70
C VAL A 166 -6.59 -4.21 -8.26
N SER A 167 -5.67 -3.84 -7.35
CA SER A 167 -5.75 -4.16 -5.92
C SER A 167 -6.99 -3.57 -5.27
N MET A 168 -7.25 -2.29 -5.49
CA MET A 168 -8.40 -1.61 -4.87
C MET A 168 -9.73 -2.10 -5.45
N GLN A 169 -9.81 -2.41 -6.76
CA GLN A 169 -11.00 -2.99 -7.37
C GLN A 169 -11.29 -4.38 -6.82
N ALA A 170 -10.30 -5.26 -6.77
CA ALA A 170 -10.46 -6.61 -6.25
C ALA A 170 -10.92 -6.60 -4.79
N LEU A 171 -10.26 -5.80 -3.94
CA LEU A 171 -10.65 -5.63 -2.55
C LEU A 171 -12.07 -5.04 -2.42
N GLY A 172 -12.39 -4.01 -3.21
CA GLY A 172 -13.73 -3.40 -3.21
C GLY A 172 -14.82 -4.41 -3.49
N THR A 173 -14.65 -5.25 -4.53
CA THR A 173 -15.60 -6.29 -4.90
C THR A 173 -15.73 -7.37 -3.83
N LEU A 174 -14.63 -7.94 -3.35
CA LEU A 174 -14.67 -9.01 -2.33
C LEU A 174 -15.27 -8.53 -1.00
N LEU A 175 -15.03 -7.27 -0.63
CA LEU A 175 -15.50 -6.72 0.64
C LEU A 175 -16.90 -6.08 0.56
N GLY A 176 -17.52 -6.02 -0.63
CA GLY A 176 -18.77 -5.30 -0.86
C GLY A 176 -18.59 -3.80 -0.60
N ARG A 177 -17.49 -3.23 -1.09
CA ARG A 177 -17.08 -1.82 -0.93
C ARG A 177 -16.74 -1.18 -2.28
N GLU A 178 -17.44 -1.58 -3.32
CA GLU A 178 -17.20 -1.09 -4.69
C GLU A 178 -17.32 0.42 -4.79
N GLN A 179 -18.27 1.03 -4.07
CA GLN A 179 -18.47 2.48 -4.09
C GLN A 179 -17.27 3.21 -3.48
N GLN A 180 -16.74 2.72 -2.35
CA GLN A 180 -15.56 3.30 -1.72
C GLN A 180 -14.32 3.13 -2.59
N ALA A 181 -14.13 1.94 -3.16
CA ALA A 181 -13.05 1.67 -4.10
C ALA A 181 -13.12 2.61 -5.32
N GLN A 182 -14.30 2.75 -5.92
CA GLN A 182 -14.52 3.62 -7.08
C GLN A 182 -14.30 5.10 -6.74
N ALA A 183 -14.76 5.56 -5.59
CA ALA A 183 -14.54 6.95 -5.14
C ALA A 183 -13.03 7.25 -5.03
N TYR A 184 -12.28 6.35 -4.38
CA TYR A 184 -10.83 6.48 -4.27
C TYR A 184 -10.15 6.40 -5.64
N LEU A 185 -10.50 5.44 -6.48
CA LEU A 185 -9.89 5.26 -7.80
C LEU A 185 -10.19 6.43 -8.74
N SER A 186 -11.38 7.04 -8.66
CA SER A 186 -11.70 8.24 -9.43
C SER A 186 -10.81 9.43 -9.04
N LEU A 187 -10.47 9.57 -7.76
CA LEU A 187 -9.48 10.54 -7.30
C LEU A 187 -8.10 10.20 -7.85
N TYR A 188 -7.65 8.97 -7.62
CA TYR A 188 -6.33 8.48 -8.01
C TYR A 188 -6.07 8.70 -9.52
N GLU A 189 -7.00 8.24 -10.36
CA GLU A 189 -6.90 8.32 -11.82
C GLU A 189 -6.93 9.76 -12.33
N ARG A 190 -7.74 10.65 -11.73
CA ARG A 190 -7.78 12.07 -12.07
C ARG A 190 -6.43 12.74 -11.82
N HIS A 191 -5.80 12.49 -10.67
CA HIS A 191 -4.51 13.06 -10.33
C HIS A 191 -3.39 12.46 -11.19
N LEU A 192 -3.40 11.16 -11.39
CA LEU A 192 -2.41 10.48 -12.24
C LEU A 192 -2.48 10.95 -13.71
N ALA A 193 -3.69 11.14 -14.26
CA ALA A 193 -3.88 11.63 -15.63
C ALA A 193 -3.23 13.00 -15.84
N ARG A 194 -3.39 13.92 -14.87
CA ARG A 194 -2.74 15.25 -14.92
C ARG A 194 -1.21 15.16 -15.00
N ILE A 195 -0.62 14.20 -14.29
CA ILE A 195 0.84 13.97 -14.34
C ILE A 195 1.22 13.40 -15.72
N ASN A 196 0.54 12.34 -16.15
CA ASN A 196 0.84 11.67 -17.42
C ASN A 196 0.72 12.60 -18.63
N GLU A 197 -0.34 13.42 -18.69
CA GLU A 197 -0.55 14.39 -19.78
C GLU A 197 0.61 15.37 -19.90
N ARG A 198 1.16 15.85 -18.79
CA ARG A 198 2.28 16.80 -18.80
C ARG A 198 3.61 16.10 -19.10
N VAL A 199 3.85 14.94 -18.50
CA VAL A 199 5.07 14.17 -18.81
C VAL A 199 5.14 13.83 -20.29
N ALA A 200 4.01 13.53 -20.93
CA ALA A 200 3.94 13.27 -22.37
C ALA A 200 4.38 14.46 -23.25
N THR A 201 4.42 15.68 -22.71
CA THR A 201 4.89 16.89 -23.44
C THR A 201 6.38 17.17 -23.23
N LEU A 202 7.05 16.46 -22.30
CA LEU A 202 8.47 16.66 -22.03
C LEU A 202 9.33 16.04 -23.15
N ALA A 203 10.36 16.77 -23.56
CA ALA A 203 11.33 16.25 -24.52
C ALA A 203 12.17 15.14 -23.86
N ALA A 204 12.57 14.15 -24.64
CA ALA A 204 13.28 12.96 -24.13
C ALA A 204 14.65 13.29 -23.48
N ASP A 205 15.27 14.41 -23.86
CA ASP A 205 16.52 14.91 -23.31
C ASP A 205 16.33 15.79 -22.06
N GLN A 206 15.09 16.08 -21.66
CA GLN A 206 14.73 16.87 -20.50
C GLN A 206 14.34 16.00 -19.28
N ARG A 207 15.13 14.98 -19.00
CA ARG A 207 14.89 14.05 -17.89
C ARG A 207 15.94 14.25 -16.79
N PRO A 208 15.62 15.02 -15.72
CA PRO A 208 16.54 15.21 -14.62
C PRO A 208 16.95 13.88 -13.99
N LYS A 209 18.21 13.73 -13.67
CA LYS A 209 18.77 12.59 -12.98
C LYS A 209 18.34 12.62 -11.52
N VAL A 210 17.78 11.55 -11.03
CA VAL A 210 17.30 11.43 -9.65
C VAL A 210 18.05 10.30 -8.94
N PHE A 211 18.62 10.61 -7.79
CA PHE A 211 19.10 9.62 -6.86
C PHE A 211 18.10 9.51 -5.70
N LEU A 212 17.46 8.34 -5.57
CA LEU A 212 16.57 8.02 -4.47
C LEU A 212 17.29 7.04 -3.54
N GLU A 213 17.58 7.48 -2.31
CA GLU A 213 18.18 6.66 -1.27
C GLU A 213 17.12 6.16 -0.31
N LEU A 214 17.05 4.84 -0.15
CA LEU A 214 16.06 4.18 0.69
C LEU A 214 16.55 4.11 2.15
N LEU A 215 15.73 4.65 3.07
CA LEU A 215 15.93 4.58 4.51
C LEU A 215 17.37 4.90 4.96
N PRO A 216 17.99 5.99 4.45
CA PRO A 216 19.33 6.37 4.87
C PRO A 216 19.40 6.56 6.38
N GLY A 217 20.48 6.10 6.99
CA GLY A 217 20.67 6.10 8.45
C GLY A 217 20.05 4.90 9.15
N VAL A 218 18.95 4.33 8.65
CA VAL A 218 18.40 3.04 9.10
C VAL A 218 19.26 1.90 8.54
N TRP A 219 19.54 1.93 7.25
CA TRP A 219 20.59 1.11 6.65
C TRP A 219 21.96 1.72 6.95
N GLN A 220 22.90 0.89 7.44
CA GLN A 220 24.22 1.37 7.87
C GLN A 220 25.08 1.81 6.69
N ALA A 221 25.05 1.06 5.59
CA ALA A 221 25.76 1.41 4.37
C ALA A 221 24.97 2.48 3.57
N PRO A 222 25.63 3.53 3.06
CA PRO A 222 25.00 4.48 2.14
C PRO A 222 24.77 3.84 0.78
N GLY A 223 23.81 4.40 0.01
CA GLY A 223 23.59 4.00 -1.37
C GLY A 223 22.56 2.88 -1.58
N HIS A 224 21.80 2.48 -0.54
CA HIS A 224 20.67 1.59 -0.75
C HIS A 224 19.60 2.29 -1.57
N THR A 225 19.24 1.73 -2.73
CA THR A 225 18.41 2.39 -3.72
C THR A 225 17.45 1.44 -4.43
N THR A 226 16.67 1.97 -5.34
CA THR A 226 15.67 1.23 -6.13
C THR A 226 16.10 1.13 -7.59
N GLY A 227 15.87 -0.03 -8.20
CA GLY A 227 16.01 -0.23 -9.64
C GLY A 227 14.77 0.24 -10.41
N LYS A 228 14.28 -0.60 -11.35
CA LYS A 228 13.20 -0.24 -12.29
C LYS A 228 11.78 -0.38 -11.76
N SER A 229 11.59 -0.85 -10.52
CA SER A 229 10.27 -1.07 -9.91
C SER A 229 10.07 -0.20 -8.66
N GLY A 230 8.91 -0.29 -8.04
CA GLY A 230 8.59 0.48 -6.84
C GLY A 230 8.70 1.99 -7.06
N LEU A 231 9.33 2.68 -6.11
CA LEU A 231 9.55 4.14 -6.21
C LEU A 231 10.44 4.51 -7.40
N GLY A 232 11.30 3.60 -7.89
CA GLY A 232 12.07 3.83 -9.11
C GLY A 232 11.18 3.97 -10.33
N SER A 233 10.12 3.18 -10.45
CA SER A 233 9.13 3.32 -11.53
C SER A 233 8.34 4.63 -11.43
N VAL A 234 8.17 5.17 -10.22
CA VAL A 234 7.54 6.48 -10.01
C VAL A 234 8.43 7.60 -10.54
N ILE A 235 9.74 7.55 -10.29
CA ILE A 235 10.69 8.53 -10.86
C ILE A 235 10.57 8.58 -12.39
N GLU A 236 10.55 7.42 -13.04
CA GLU A 236 10.41 7.33 -14.50
C GLU A 236 9.05 7.87 -14.97
N ALA A 237 7.98 7.54 -14.25
CA ALA A 237 6.62 7.97 -14.59
C ALA A 237 6.40 9.48 -14.48
N VAL A 238 7.15 10.17 -13.62
CA VAL A 238 7.10 11.63 -13.51
C VAL A 238 8.10 12.34 -14.42
N GLY A 239 8.75 11.62 -15.35
CA GLY A 239 9.66 12.18 -16.33
C GLY A 239 11.10 12.37 -15.82
N GLY A 240 11.47 11.79 -14.69
CA GLY A 240 12.85 11.73 -14.20
C GLY A 240 13.63 10.58 -14.82
N HIS A 241 14.94 10.55 -14.59
CA HIS A 241 15.82 9.43 -14.86
C HIS A 241 16.38 8.87 -13.55
N ASN A 242 15.98 7.64 -13.19
CA ASN A 242 16.43 6.97 -11.98
C ASN A 242 17.84 6.40 -12.20
N ILE A 243 18.89 7.05 -11.64
CA ILE A 243 20.27 6.56 -11.81
C ILE A 243 20.48 5.17 -11.17
N GLY A 244 19.70 4.80 -10.16
CA GLY A 244 19.74 3.45 -9.59
C GLY A 244 19.32 2.37 -10.60
N ALA A 245 18.39 2.68 -11.51
CA ALA A 245 17.90 1.74 -12.51
C ALA A 245 18.95 1.39 -13.60
N ASP A 246 20.03 2.16 -13.73
CA ASP A 246 21.12 1.89 -14.68
C ASP A 246 22.00 0.72 -14.23
N VAL A 247 22.08 0.48 -12.91
CA VAL A 247 23.04 -0.48 -12.34
C VAL A 247 22.41 -1.51 -11.41
N VAL A 248 21.19 -1.24 -10.88
CA VAL A 248 20.45 -2.19 -10.05
C VAL A 248 19.51 -3.01 -10.93
N PRO A 249 19.80 -4.31 -11.16
CA PRO A 249 18.98 -5.14 -12.05
C PRO A 249 17.62 -5.52 -11.45
N GLY A 250 17.53 -5.54 -10.12
CA GLY A 250 16.34 -5.92 -9.36
C GLY A 250 15.46 -4.73 -8.94
N ALA A 251 14.58 -5.01 -8.01
CA ALA A 251 13.72 -3.98 -7.41
C ALA A 251 14.52 -3.05 -6.48
N LEU A 252 15.44 -3.62 -5.72
CA LEU A 252 16.26 -2.96 -4.71
C LEU A 252 17.71 -3.41 -4.85
N GLY A 253 18.65 -2.56 -4.46
CA GLY A 253 20.07 -2.88 -4.43
C GLY A 253 20.90 -1.73 -3.88
N ASP A 254 22.19 -1.96 -3.82
CA ASP A 254 23.16 -0.99 -3.33
C ASP A 254 24.01 -0.45 -4.46
N VAL A 255 24.30 0.83 -4.43
CA VAL A 255 25.24 1.49 -5.35
C VAL A 255 26.39 2.12 -4.53
N SER A 256 27.56 2.19 -5.12
CA SER A 256 28.67 2.82 -4.42
C SER A 256 28.51 4.34 -4.36
N VAL A 257 29.13 4.95 -3.35
CA VAL A 257 29.18 6.42 -3.21
C VAL A 257 29.81 7.06 -4.43
N GLU A 258 30.91 6.46 -4.93
CA GLU A 258 31.63 6.94 -6.12
C GLU A 258 30.74 6.95 -7.36
N TYR A 259 29.91 5.92 -7.54
CA TYR A 259 28.95 5.87 -8.66
C TYR A 259 27.98 7.05 -8.59
N VAL A 260 27.38 7.30 -7.40
CA VAL A 260 26.43 8.40 -7.22
C VAL A 260 27.06 9.76 -7.47
N LEU A 261 28.30 9.96 -6.94
CA LEU A 261 29.05 11.19 -7.18
C LEU A 261 29.40 11.40 -8.66
N GLN A 262 29.76 10.33 -9.37
CA GLN A 262 30.08 10.37 -10.80
C GLN A 262 28.83 10.59 -11.66
N ALA A 263 27.69 10.00 -11.29
CA ALA A 263 26.42 10.18 -11.98
C ALA A 263 25.91 11.63 -11.91
N ASP A 264 26.31 12.37 -10.88
CA ASP A 264 25.96 13.78 -10.61
C ASP A 264 24.44 14.04 -10.77
N PRO A 265 23.61 13.52 -9.87
CA PRO A 265 22.17 13.69 -9.96
C PRO A 265 21.74 15.16 -9.84
N ASP A 266 20.58 15.49 -10.41
CA ASP A 266 19.95 16.81 -10.30
C ASP A 266 19.08 16.92 -9.03
N VAL A 267 18.50 15.80 -8.58
CA VAL A 267 17.60 15.71 -7.44
C VAL A 267 18.04 14.56 -6.52
N TYR A 268 18.09 14.81 -5.21
CA TYR A 268 18.31 13.81 -4.18
C TYR A 268 17.03 13.61 -3.37
N ILE A 269 16.59 12.36 -3.25
CA ILE A 269 15.41 11.98 -2.46
C ILE A 269 15.83 10.95 -1.41
N ALA A 270 15.60 11.23 -0.13
CA ALA A 270 15.79 10.32 0.97
C ALA A 270 14.44 9.81 1.47
N THR A 271 14.20 8.51 1.46
CA THR A 271 12.98 7.98 2.11
C THR A 271 13.20 7.78 3.60
N GLY A 272 12.12 7.89 4.38
CA GLY A 272 12.21 7.65 5.82
C GLY A 272 10.87 7.54 6.51
N ASN A 273 10.86 6.88 7.65
CA ASN A 273 9.69 6.74 8.53
C ASN A 273 10.06 6.57 10.01
N ARG A 274 11.36 6.43 10.34
CA ARG A 274 11.84 6.21 11.72
C ARG A 274 13.28 6.61 11.91
N ALA A 275 13.67 6.82 13.17
CA ALA A 275 15.06 7.04 13.57
C ALA A 275 15.93 5.77 13.32
N PRO A 276 17.23 5.96 13.05
CA PRO A 276 17.97 7.22 12.99
C PRO A 276 17.89 7.93 11.62
N GLY A 277 17.06 7.47 10.69
CA GLY A 277 16.88 8.05 9.36
C GLY A 277 16.01 9.32 9.34
N VAL A 278 15.48 9.64 8.15
CA VAL A 278 14.54 10.75 7.99
C VAL A 278 13.23 10.40 8.71
N LEU A 279 12.78 11.29 9.59
CA LEU A 279 11.52 11.13 10.32
C LEU A 279 10.39 11.75 9.51
N LEU A 280 9.48 10.91 9.04
CA LEU A 280 8.30 11.28 8.25
C LEU A 280 7.14 10.33 8.60
N GLY A 281 5.91 10.80 8.40
CA GLY A 281 4.69 10.04 8.62
C GLY A 281 3.79 10.64 9.69
N ALA A 282 2.90 9.82 10.23
CA ALA A 282 1.87 10.22 11.17
C ALA A 282 2.43 10.90 12.43
N GLY A 283 1.86 12.06 12.78
CA GLY A 283 2.23 12.80 13.98
C GLY A 283 3.59 13.51 13.95
N VAL A 284 4.35 13.38 12.85
CA VAL A 284 5.66 14.04 12.71
C VAL A 284 5.46 15.52 12.36
N SER A 285 6.13 16.43 13.07
CA SER A 285 6.10 17.85 12.76
C SER A 285 7.03 18.21 11.59
N LEU A 286 6.73 19.32 10.89
CA LEU A 286 7.61 19.83 9.83
C LEU A 286 9.02 20.12 10.33
N GLU A 287 9.15 20.66 11.55
CA GLU A 287 10.45 20.95 12.16
C GLU A 287 11.25 19.66 12.39
N THR A 288 10.63 18.63 12.95
CA THR A 288 11.26 17.31 13.15
C THR A 288 11.71 16.69 11.83
N ALA A 289 10.84 16.75 10.80
CA ALA A 289 11.14 16.24 9.47
C ALA A 289 12.36 16.97 8.86
N ARG A 290 12.38 18.31 8.90
CA ARG A 290 13.51 19.11 8.39
C ARG A 290 14.81 18.82 9.12
N GLN A 291 14.80 18.77 10.44
CA GLN A 291 15.98 18.47 11.24
C GLN A 291 16.53 17.07 10.95
N SER A 292 15.67 16.09 10.78
CA SER A 292 16.09 14.72 10.43
C SER A 292 16.66 14.64 9.01
N LEU A 293 16.04 15.31 8.03
CA LEU A 293 16.59 15.39 6.67
C LEU A 293 17.95 16.10 6.65
N ALA A 294 18.09 17.22 7.40
CA ALA A 294 19.35 17.94 7.48
C ALA A 294 20.50 17.08 8.02
N LYS A 295 20.23 16.21 9.01
CA LYS A 295 21.22 15.24 9.50
C LYS A 295 21.65 14.24 8.43
N ILE A 296 20.70 13.75 7.64
CA ILE A 296 20.97 12.80 6.55
C ILE A 296 21.77 13.45 5.44
N THR A 297 21.42 14.67 5.03
CA THR A 297 22.13 15.40 3.97
C THR A 297 23.50 15.92 4.39
N ALA A 298 23.77 16.04 5.70
CA ALA A 298 25.08 16.42 6.24
C ALA A 298 26.07 15.23 6.32
N ARG A 299 25.69 14.01 5.99
CA ARG A 299 26.59 12.86 5.99
C ARG A 299 27.73 13.08 4.98
N PRO A 300 28.99 12.82 5.36
CA PRO A 300 30.13 13.15 4.51
C PRO A 300 30.13 12.46 3.15
N GLU A 301 29.49 11.30 3.03
CA GLU A 301 29.41 10.52 1.80
C GLU A 301 28.68 11.26 0.67
N PHE A 302 27.57 11.93 0.99
CA PHE A 302 26.72 12.60 0.01
C PHE A 302 26.58 14.12 0.19
N ALA A 303 27.10 14.69 1.28
CA ALA A 303 27.11 16.14 1.47
C ALA A 303 27.69 16.94 0.28
N PRO A 304 28.72 16.42 -0.48
CA PRO A 304 29.24 17.08 -1.66
C PRO A 304 28.31 17.08 -2.87
N LEU A 305 27.23 16.28 -2.89
CA LEU A 305 26.32 16.21 -4.02
C LEU A 305 25.74 17.58 -4.35
N ARG A 306 25.77 17.95 -5.64
CA ARG A 306 25.23 19.21 -6.15
C ARG A 306 23.79 19.47 -5.73
N PRO A 307 22.83 18.52 -5.81
CA PRO A 307 21.46 18.74 -5.37
C PRO A 307 21.34 19.04 -3.88
N ILE A 308 22.17 18.43 -3.03
CA ILE A 308 22.17 18.74 -1.59
C ILE A 308 22.64 20.18 -1.34
N GLN A 309 23.72 20.59 -1.96
CA GLN A 309 24.24 21.95 -1.84
C GLN A 309 23.30 23.00 -2.42
N ALA A 310 22.61 22.68 -3.51
CA ALA A 310 21.62 23.54 -4.15
C ALA A 310 20.28 23.60 -3.41
N GLY A 311 20.04 22.74 -2.42
CA GLY A 311 18.76 22.63 -1.71
C GLY A 311 17.69 21.84 -2.48
N GLN A 312 18.10 21.02 -3.44
CA GLN A 312 17.26 20.08 -4.18
C GLN A 312 17.32 18.67 -3.53
N ALA A 313 17.34 18.68 -2.20
CA ALA A 313 17.26 17.47 -1.38
C ALA A 313 15.89 17.40 -0.71
N HIS A 314 15.27 16.24 -0.78
CA HIS A 314 13.90 16.03 -0.35
C HIS A 314 13.79 14.77 0.49
N GLY A 315 12.86 14.80 1.46
CA GLY A 315 12.46 13.62 2.23
C GLY A 315 11.08 13.13 1.78
N LEU A 316 10.91 11.84 1.67
CA LEU A 316 9.66 11.19 1.29
C LEU A 316 9.31 10.09 2.29
N TRP A 317 8.06 10.05 2.78
CA TRP A 317 7.64 8.96 3.65
C TRP A 317 7.78 7.62 2.95
N HIS A 318 8.48 6.70 3.62
CA HIS A 318 8.89 5.45 2.99
C HIS A 318 7.68 4.59 2.59
N ASP A 319 6.64 4.51 3.43
CA ASP A 319 5.54 3.59 3.22
C ASP A 319 4.52 4.03 2.15
N PHE A 320 4.76 5.13 1.44
CA PHE A 320 4.03 5.40 0.19
C PHE A 320 4.20 4.27 -0.83
N TYR A 321 5.36 3.59 -0.82
CA TYR A 321 5.63 2.49 -1.74
C TYR A 321 4.84 1.21 -1.44
N ASN A 322 4.24 1.09 -0.26
CA ASN A 322 3.48 -0.10 0.17
C ASN A 322 2.04 0.26 0.61
N SER A 323 1.50 1.32 0.05
CA SER A 323 0.14 1.76 0.37
C SER A 323 -0.56 2.31 -0.86
N PRO A 324 -1.89 2.35 -0.87
CA PRO A 324 -2.64 3.01 -1.94
C PRO A 324 -2.33 4.52 -2.03
N PHE A 325 -1.76 5.15 -0.99
CA PHE A 325 -1.46 6.59 -0.96
C PHE A 325 -0.27 7.00 -1.84
N ASN A 326 0.25 6.11 -2.66
CA ASN A 326 1.40 6.39 -3.54
C ASN A 326 1.17 7.52 -4.55
N ILE A 327 -0.08 7.94 -4.80
CA ILE A 327 -0.38 9.13 -5.62
C ILE A 327 0.26 10.40 -5.03
N LEU A 328 0.36 10.50 -3.70
CA LEU A 328 1.02 11.62 -3.03
C LEU A 328 2.53 11.64 -3.29
N ALA A 329 3.16 10.46 -3.34
CA ALA A 329 4.57 10.35 -3.74
C ALA A 329 4.76 10.73 -5.21
N ILE A 330 3.85 10.31 -6.10
CA ILE A 330 3.88 10.66 -7.52
C ILE A 330 3.81 12.19 -7.69
N GLU A 331 2.89 12.85 -7.02
CA GLU A 331 2.74 14.31 -7.09
C GLU A 331 3.94 15.05 -6.49
N ALA A 332 4.44 14.61 -5.33
CA ALA A 332 5.62 15.21 -4.69
C ALA A 332 6.85 15.09 -5.60
N MET A 333 7.12 13.89 -6.13
CA MET A 333 8.24 13.66 -7.04
C MET A 333 8.10 14.45 -8.34
N ALA A 334 6.90 14.56 -8.92
CA ALA A 334 6.66 15.38 -10.11
C ALA A 334 7.09 16.83 -9.88
N LYS A 335 6.72 17.42 -8.73
CA LYS A 335 7.13 18.79 -8.36
C LYS A 335 8.63 18.93 -8.16
N TRP A 336 9.29 17.93 -7.59
CA TRP A 336 10.74 17.97 -7.36
C TRP A 336 11.55 17.81 -8.64
N VAL A 337 11.08 16.93 -9.53
CA VAL A 337 11.77 16.63 -10.80
C VAL A 337 11.55 17.72 -11.84
N HIS A 338 10.31 18.26 -11.92
CA HIS A 338 9.94 19.30 -12.90
C HIS A 338 9.13 20.43 -12.25
N PRO A 339 9.74 21.26 -11.37
CA PRO A 339 9.02 22.25 -10.58
C PRO A 339 8.20 23.24 -11.42
N GLU A 340 8.71 23.67 -12.58
CA GLU A 340 8.01 24.61 -13.46
C GLU A 340 6.78 23.99 -14.15
N HIS A 341 6.85 22.69 -14.49
CA HIS A 341 5.77 21.97 -15.15
C HIS A 341 4.65 21.56 -14.19
N PHE A 342 4.95 21.41 -12.90
CA PHE A 342 4.03 20.92 -11.87
C PHE A 342 3.81 21.91 -10.71
N LYS A 343 4.06 23.21 -10.93
CA LYS A 343 3.90 24.26 -9.89
C LYS A 343 2.50 24.34 -9.30
N ASP A 344 1.47 24.03 -10.07
CA ASP A 344 0.05 24.04 -9.67
C ASP A 344 -0.43 22.70 -9.07
N ILE A 345 0.41 21.66 -9.05
CA ILE A 345 0.13 20.44 -8.32
C ILE A 345 0.36 20.70 -6.83
N ASP A 346 -0.59 20.32 -6.00
CA ASP A 346 -0.51 20.45 -4.55
C ASP A 346 -0.80 19.12 -3.86
N PRO A 347 0.23 18.32 -3.50
CA PRO A 347 0.06 17.07 -2.79
C PRO A 347 -0.67 17.24 -1.45
N GLN A 348 -0.59 18.42 -0.82
CA GLN A 348 -1.31 18.70 0.42
C GLN A 348 -2.83 18.77 0.19
N ALA A 349 -3.25 19.40 -0.91
CA ALA A 349 -4.65 19.41 -1.30
C ALA A 349 -5.17 18.01 -1.61
N THR A 350 -4.40 17.21 -2.36
CA THR A 350 -4.71 15.80 -2.66
C THR A 350 -4.80 14.97 -1.38
N MET A 351 -3.90 15.16 -0.42
CA MET A 351 -3.96 14.52 0.91
C MET A 351 -5.24 14.92 1.65
N GLY A 352 -5.67 16.19 1.53
CA GLY A 352 -6.94 16.67 2.08
C GLY A 352 -8.14 15.92 1.49
N GLU A 353 -8.17 15.66 0.17
CA GLU A 353 -9.22 14.86 -0.47
C GLU A 353 -9.21 13.40 0.02
N ILE A 354 -8.03 12.78 0.15
CA ILE A 354 -7.89 11.42 0.69
C ILE A 354 -8.37 11.36 2.15
N ASN A 355 -8.03 12.36 2.96
CA ASN A 355 -8.44 12.43 4.36
C ASN A 355 -9.96 12.46 4.56
N GLN A 356 -10.71 12.99 3.58
CA GLN A 356 -12.18 12.92 3.62
C GLN A 356 -12.72 11.48 3.50
N MET A 357 -11.92 10.56 2.94
CA MET A 357 -12.26 9.15 2.78
C MET A 357 -11.81 8.30 3.99
N LEU A 358 -10.96 8.83 4.87
CA LEU A 358 -10.39 8.13 6.02
C LEU A 358 -11.10 8.53 7.32
N LYS A 359 -11.14 7.62 8.29
CA LYS A 359 -11.53 7.93 9.68
C LYS A 359 -10.37 8.47 10.48
N VAL A 360 -9.19 7.89 10.28
CA VAL A 360 -7.92 8.37 10.79
C VAL A 360 -7.20 8.98 9.60
N GLY A 361 -7.18 10.31 9.55
CA GLY A 361 -6.54 11.03 8.44
C GLY A 361 -5.02 10.90 8.49
N LEU A 362 -4.41 11.20 7.36
CA LEU A 362 -2.97 11.38 7.26
C LEU A 362 -2.63 12.73 7.92
N ASP A 363 -2.33 12.70 9.22
CA ASP A 363 -1.98 13.87 10.02
C ASP A 363 -0.52 13.79 10.42
N GLY A 364 0.30 14.63 9.79
CA GLY A 364 1.75 14.67 9.96
C GLY A 364 2.47 15.13 8.71
N GLN A 365 3.78 14.98 8.73
CA GLN A 365 4.65 15.36 7.62
C GLN A 365 5.07 14.13 6.81
N TYR A 366 4.56 13.99 5.60
CA TYR A 366 4.81 12.83 4.72
C TYR A 366 5.85 13.10 3.64
N TRP A 367 6.21 14.36 3.42
CA TRP A 367 7.31 14.79 2.54
C TRP A 367 7.87 16.11 3.06
N VAL A 368 9.14 16.37 2.78
CA VAL A 368 9.81 17.59 3.24
C VAL A 368 10.87 18.02 2.24
N ASN A 369 11.06 19.32 2.10
CA ASN A 369 12.13 19.93 1.32
C ASN A 369 13.23 20.41 2.26
N ALA A 370 14.48 20.39 1.82
CA ALA A 370 15.61 20.91 2.59
C ALA A 370 15.54 22.43 2.78
N LYS A 371 14.90 23.14 1.84
CA LYS A 371 14.65 24.59 1.87
C LYS A 371 13.19 24.90 1.70
#